data_65d9be4c9cdc3f30b37dea1ed0e74d6c
#
_entry.id   65d9be4c9cdc3f30b37dea1ed0e74d6c
#
_cell.length_a   1.000
_cell.length_b   1.000
_cell.length_c   1.000
_cell.angle_alpha   90.00
_cell.angle_beta   90.00
_cell.angle_gamma   90.00
#
_symmetry.space_group_name_H-M   'P 1'
#
loop_
_entity.id
_entity.type
_entity.pdbx_description
1 polymer ?
#
loop_
_entity_poly.entity_id
_entity_poly.type
_entity_poly.pdbx_seq_one_letter_code
_entity_poly.pdbx_strand_id
1 'polypeptide(L)'
;KTKTVTAEEDWKYSFKDLPKYSGGNKIIYTITEDAVGDYATVIDGYNITNTYTPAKTSVSVTKSWNDADNQDRKRPTSVTVQLFANGIAVDGSETILSADNNWTHTWTDLDVNKDGAPIAYTVEETDITEGYTPVITGDMTTGYTVTNSYTPETTSVKGIKIWDDGENQDGIRPPSITVNLIANGTKIKSLEVTAANDWKFSFTDLPKYADGSEITYEVTEDAVSEYTTAVTGDAENGYTFTNSHTPETINIEVTKTWNDADDQDG
;
A
#
# COMPACT_ATOMS: atom_id res chain seq x y z
N LYS A 1 -31.47 -25.96 58.96
CA LYS A 1 -32.59 -26.10 57.97
C LYS A 1 -32.08 -25.55 56.62
N THR A 2 -32.47 -26.19 55.53
CA THR A 2 -32.16 -25.76 54.16
C THR A 2 -33.47 -25.47 53.42
N LYS A 3 -33.46 -24.50 52.53
CA LYS A 3 -34.57 -24.17 51.66
C LYS A 3 -34.03 -23.79 50.27
N THR A 4 -34.59 -24.35 49.20
CA THR A 4 -34.37 -23.91 47.81
C THR A 4 -35.27 -22.71 47.54
N VAL A 5 -34.76 -21.69 46.94
CA VAL A 5 -35.46 -20.44 46.59
C VAL A 5 -35.38 -20.24 45.06
N THR A 6 -36.50 -19.90 44.46
CA THR A 6 -36.65 -19.80 43.02
C THR A 6 -37.28 -18.46 42.58
N ALA A 7 -37.26 -18.19 41.28
CA ALA A 7 -37.95 -17.04 40.68
C ALA A 7 -39.48 -17.10 40.88
N GLU A 8 -40.09 -18.28 41.01
CA GLU A 8 -41.51 -18.45 41.27
C GLU A 8 -41.91 -17.91 42.64
N GLU A 9 -40.96 -17.82 43.60
CA GLU A 9 -41.11 -17.26 44.93
C GLU A 9 -40.61 -15.82 45.02
N ASP A 10 -40.43 -15.13 43.92
CA ASP A 10 -39.76 -13.79 43.86
C ASP A 10 -38.43 -13.78 44.59
N TRP A 11 -37.70 -14.90 44.63
CA TRP A 11 -36.44 -15.05 45.36
C TRP A 11 -36.58 -14.75 46.83
N LYS A 12 -37.82 -14.91 47.47
CA LYS A 12 -38.08 -14.64 48.87
C LYS A 12 -38.15 -15.95 49.64
N TYR A 13 -37.65 -15.93 50.85
CA TYR A 13 -37.69 -17.10 51.72
C TYR A 13 -37.95 -16.71 53.18
N SER A 14 -38.40 -17.68 53.96
CA SER A 14 -38.55 -17.57 55.42
C SER A 14 -38.35 -18.91 56.09
N PHE A 15 -37.67 -18.88 57.23
CA PHE A 15 -37.64 -20.00 58.14
C PHE A 15 -38.56 -19.67 59.32
N LYS A 16 -39.65 -20.47 59.52
CA LYS A 16 -40.62 -20.25 60.56
C LYS A 16 -40.36 -21.18 61.68
N ASP A 17 -40.97 -20.86 62.90
CA ASP A 17 -40.98 -21.65 64.12
C ASP A 17 -39.53 -21.98 64.57
N LEU A 18 -38.67 -21.02 64.48
CA LEU A 18 -37.31 -21.12 65.05
C LEU A 18 -37.29 -20.83 66.57
N PRO A 19 -36.65 -21.70 67.36
CA PRO A 19 -36.48 -21.42 68.83
C PRO A 19 -35.71 -20.13 69.06
N LYS A 20 -36.23 -19.25 69.92
CA LYS A 20 -35.54 -18.01 70.26
C LYS A 20 -34.42 -18.22 71.24
N TYR A 21 -34.53 -19.25 72.15
CA TYR A 21 -33.57 -19.57 73.17
C TYR A 21 -33.26 -21.07 73.22
N SER A 22 -32.04 -21.41 73.64
CA SER A 22 -31.62 -22.77 73.95
C SER A 22 -30.83 -22.73 75.28
N GLY A 23 -31.27 -23.55 76.29
CA GLY A 23 -30.64 -23.56 77.59
C GLY A 23 -30.58 -22.20 78.27
N GLY A 24 -31.56 -21.31 78.01
CA GLY A 24 -31.65 -19.95 78.61
C GLY A 24 -30.85 -18.89 77.78
N ASN A 25 -30.05 -19.29 76.84
CA ASN A 25 -29.25 -18.38 75.99
C ASN A 25 -30.00 -18.07 74.68
N LYS A 26 -29.94 -16.79 74.28
CA LYS A 26 -30.50 -16.35 72.98
C LYS A 26 -29.73 -17.01 71.84
N ILE A 27 -30.45 -17.59 70.88
CA ILE A 27 -29.88 -18.16 69.66
C ILE A 27 -29.67 -17.04 68.65
N ILE A 28 -28.46 -16.98 68.07
CA ILE A 28 -28.12 -16.13 66.93
C ILE A 28 -28.19 -17.02 65.71
N TYR A 29 -29.06 -16.70 64.76
CA TYR A 29 -29.17 -17.38 63.47
C TYR A 29 -28.35 -16.66 62.43
N THR A 30 -27.68 -17.43 61.54
CA THR A 30 -27.00 -16.98 60.39
C THR A 30 -27.51 -17.75 59.18
N ILE A 31 -27.33 -17.22 57.99
CA ILE A 31 -27.62 -17.89 56.76
C ILE A 31 -26.35 -18.07 55.93
N THR A 32 -26.34 -19.07 55.09
CA THR A 32 -25.34 -19.32 54.07
C THR A 32 -26.04 -19.68 52.78
N GLU A 33 -25.42 -19.43 51.65
CA GLU A 33 -25.85 -19.88 50.34
C GLU A 33 -24.85 -20.88 49.80
N ASP A 34 -25.31 -21.91 49.13
CA ASP A 34 -24.46 -22.77 48.34
C ASP A 34 -23.92 -21.95 47.12
N ALA A 35 -22.65 -22.13 46.77
CA ALA A 35 -22.02 -21.34 45.72
C ALA A 35 -22.80 -21.40 44.42
N VAL A 36 -23.13 -20.25 43.86
CA VAL A 36 -23.68 -20.09 42.53
C VAL A 36 -22.52 -19.76 41.61
N GLY A 37 -22.27 -20.63 40.60
CA GLY A 37 -21.13 -20.46 39.68
C GLY A 37 -21.11 -19.07 39.03
N ASP A 38 -19.93 -18.50 38.87
CA ASP A 38 -19.66 -17.19 38.24
C ASP A 38 -20.25 -15.96 38.98
N TYR A 39 -20.93 -16.17 40.13
CA TYR A 39 -21.44 -15.07 40.96
C TYR A 39 -20.63 -14.88 42.24
N ALA A 40 -20.43 -13.63 42.60
CA ALA A 40 -19.92 -13.25 43.92
C ALA A 40 -21.10 -13.02 44.85
N THR A 41 -21.15 -13.80 45.99
CA THR A 41 -22.23 -13.71 46.95
C THR A 41 -21.83 -12.76 48.08
N VAL A 42 -22.73 -11.84 48.44
CA VAL A 42 -22.66 -10.99 49.64
C VAL A 42 -23.87 -11.24 50.49
N ILE A 43 -23.66 -11.49 51.79
CA ILE A 43 -24.72 -11.69 52.78
C ILE A 43 -24.69 -10.51 53.76
N ASP A 44 -25.78 -9.73 53.80
CA ASP A 44 -25.99 -8.65 54.76
C ASP A 44 -27.23 -8.97 55.60
N GLY A 45 -26.96 -9.31 56.88
CA GLY A 45 -28.00 -9.84 57.77
C GLY A 45 -28.61 -11.14 57.26
N TYR A 46 -29.79 -11.06 56.72
CA TYR A 46 -30.50 -12.20 56.09
C TYR A 46 -30.82 -11.96 54.62
N ASN A 47 -30.21 -10.92 54.01
CA ASN A 47 -30.32 -10.65 52.56
C ASN A 47 -29.10 -11.22 51.85
N ILE A 48 -29.33 -11.90 50.74
CA ILE A 48 -28.28 -12.45 49.88
C ILE A 48 -28.31 -11.67 48.58
N THR A 49 -27.14 -11.22 48.13
CA THR A 49 -26.97 -10.59 46.82
C THR A 49 -25.89 -11.34 46.06
N ASN A 50 -26.25 -11.84 44.87
CA ASN A 50 -25.35 -12.47 43.93
C ASN A 50 -25.04 -11.49 42.80
N THR A 51 -23.76 -11.16 42.61
CA THR A 51 -23.29 -10.22 41.59
C THR A 51 -22.48 -10.98 40.54
N TYR A 52 -22.86 -10.85 39.29
CA TYR A 52 -22.11 -11.32 38.15
C TYR A 52 -21.41 -10.15 37.50
N THR A 53 -20.12 -10.32 37.17
CA THR A 53 -19.36 -9.35 36.40
C THR A 53 -19.14 -9.91 34.98
N PRO A 54 -19.77 -9.35 33.94
CA PRO A 54 -19.59 -9.81 32.59
C PRO A 54 -18.14 -9.73 32.13
N ALA A 55 -17.69 -10.74 31.36
CA ALA A 55 -16.36 -10.74 30.79
C ALA A 55 -16.23 -9.66 29.69
N LYS A 56 -15.08 -9.02 29.66
CA LYS A 56 -14.74 -7.97 28.70
C LYS A 56 -13.61 -8.41 27.81
N THR A 57 -13.52 -7.79 26.62
CA THR A 57 -12.48 -8.01 25.62
C THR A 57 -12.05 -6.68 25.00
N SER A 58 -11.08 -6.75 24.11
CA SER A 58 -10.62 -5.63 23.30
C SER A 58 -10.40 -6.07 21.85
N VAL A 59 -10.52 -5.13 20.92
CA VAL A 59 -10.24 -5.33 19.48
C VAL A 59 -9.28 -4.25 19.04
N SER A 60 -8.19 -4.63 18.38
CA SER A 60 -7.22 -3.69 17.83
C SER A 60 -7.29 -3.62 16.31
N VAL A 61 -6.90 -2.47 15.77
CA VAL A 61 -6.77 -2.23 14.33
C VAL A 61 -5.46 -1.52 14.04
N THR A 62 -4.82 -1.90 12.93
CA THR A 62 -3.64 -1.25 12.37
C THR A 62 -3.90 -0.90 10.92
N LYS A 63 -3.55 0.31 10.51
CA LYS A 63 -3.56 0.73 9.11
C LYS A 63 -2.21 0.48 8.47
N SER A 64 -2.23 -0.09 7.28
CA SER A 64 -1.06 -0.33 6.43
C SER A 64 -1.27 0.27 5.03
N TRP A 65 -0.17 0.60 4.35
CA TRP A 65 -0.17 1.19 3.02
C TRP A 65 0.71 0.38 2.07
N ASN A 66 0.19 0.10 0.87
CA ASN A 66 0.92 -0.53 -0.23
C ASN A 66 0.82 0.39 -1.46
N ASP A 67 1.65 1.43 -1.50
CA ASP A 67 1.57 2.54 -2.44
C ASP A 67 2.96 3.10 -2.84
N ALA A 68 3.98 2.23 -2.84
CA ALA A 68 5.37 2.58 -3.13
C ALA A 68 5.84 3.82 -2.32
N ASP A 69 5.66 3.74 -0.98
CA ASP A 69 6.04 4.80 -0.04
C ASP A 69 5.42 6.17 -0.34
N ASN A 70 4.17 6.15 -0.86
CA ASN A 70 3.44 7.37 -1.22
C ASN A 70 4.15 8.20 -2.30
N GLN A 71 4.76 7.54 -3.27
CA GLN A 71 5.51 8.15 -4.37
C GLN A 71 4.73 9.26 -5.08
N ASP A 72 3.43 9.03 -5.32
CA ASP A 72 2.56 9.97 -6.03
C ASP A 72 1.88 11.00 -5.11
N ARG A 73 2.19 10.98 -3.79
CA ARG A 73 1.57 11.86 -2.77
C ARG A 73 0.05 11.78 -2.72
N LYS A 74 -0.51 10.59 -3.00
CA LYS A 74 -1.96 10.34 -2.95
C LYS A 74 -2.46 9.87 -1.59
N ARG A 75 -1.56 9.40 -0.70
CA ARG A 75 -1.91 8.93 0.64
C ARG A 75 -2.50 10.09 1.46
N PRO A 76 -3.70 9.92 2.05
CA PRO A 76 -4.30 10.91 2.93
C PRO A 76 -3.51 10.99 4.25
N THR A 77 -3.70 12.05 4.98
CA THR A 77 -3.08 12.23 6.31
C THR A 77 -3.74 11.39 7.39
N SER A 78 -4.95 10.92 7.15
CA SER A 78 -5.73 10.07 8.08
C SER A 78 -6.78 9.27 7.32
N VAL A 79 -7.27 8.21 7.97
CA VAL A 79 -8.46 7.45 7.56
C VAL A 79 -9.38 7.24 8.75
N THR A 80 -10.67 7.03 8.51
CA THR A 80 -11.65 6.71 9.55
C THR A 80 -11.96 5.22 9.52
N VAL A 81 -11.93 4.58 10.69
CA VAL A 81 -12.33 3.18 10.88
C VAL A 81 -13.42 3.08 11.92
N GLN A 82 -14.29 2.08 11.80
CA GLN A 82 -15.40 1.84 12.70
C GLN A 82 -15.45 0.37 13.13
N LEU A 83 -15.83 0.14 14.39
CA LEU A 83 -16.06 -1.18 14.96
C LEU A 83 -17.52 -1.60 14.70
N PHE A 84 -17.71 -2.88 14.36
CA PHE A 84 -19.01 -3.51 14.21
C PHE A 84 -19.14 -4.68 15.18
N ALA A 85 -20.32 -4.85 15.74
CA ALA A 85 -20.71 -5.99 16.58
C ALA A 85 -21.80 -6.79 15.89
N ASN A 86 -21.53 -8.05 15.53
CA ASN A 86 -22.46 -8.91 14.77
C ASN A 86 -22.98 -8.24 13.48
N GLY A 87 -22.10 -7.48 12.77
CA GLY A 87 -22.44 -6.78 11.53
C GLY A 87 -23.20 -5.46 11.71
N ILE A 88 -23.40 -4.99 12.95
CA ILE A 88 -24.03 -3.70 13.26
C ILE A 88 -22.96 -2.75 13.79
N ALA A 89 -22.91 -1.54 13.24
CA ALA A 89 -21.98 -0.50 13.70
C ALA A 89 -22.18 -0.24 15.19
N VAL A 90 -21.08 -0.22 15.94
CA VAL A 90 -21.07 0.17 17.35
C VAL A 90 -21.10 1.68 17.44
N ASP A 91 -22.12 2.22 18.06
CA ASP A 91 -22.30 3.67 18.19
C ASP A 91 -21.12 4.33 18.91
N GLY A 92 -20.63 5.43 18.36
CA GLY A 92 -19.47 6.16 18.90
C GLY A 92 -18.12 5.44 18.78
N SER A 93 -18.03 4.35 18.03
CA SER A 93 -16.78 3.61 17.82
C SER A 93 -15.93 4.10 16.65
N GLU A 94 -16.42 5.06 15.85
CA GLU A 94 -15.61 5.67 14.80
C GLU A 94 -14.34 6.29 15.39
N THR A 95 -13.21 6.02 14.73
CA THR A 95 -11.91 6.56 15.15
C THR A 95 -11.06 6.89 13.95
N ILE A 96 -10.19 7.90 14.12
CA ILE A 96 -9.26 8.35 13.09
C ILE A 96 -7.90 7.68 13.32
N LEU A 97 -7.38 7.06 12.27
CA LEU A 97 -6.01 6.56 12.22
C LEU A 97 -5.13 7.51 11.42
N SER A 98 -4.00 7.91 12.00
CA SER A 98 -3.04 8.83 11.42
C SER A 98 -1.62 8.56 11.93
N ALA A 99 -0.64 9.32 11.46
CA ALA A 99 0.73 9.27 11.98
C ALA A 99 0.80 9.58 13.48
N ASP A 100 -0.09 10.42 14.01
CA ASP A 100 -0.08 10.83 15.42
C ASP A 100 -0.38 9.68 16.38
N ASN A 101 -1.13 8.67 15.95
CA ASN A 101 -1.41 7.46 16.72
C ASN A 101 -0.72 6.21 16.14
N ASN A 102 0.34 6.42 15.34
CA ASN A 102 1.08 5.34 14.66
C ASN A 102 0.17 4.45 13.80
N TRP A 103 -0.92 5.00 13.28
CA TRP A 103 -1.88 4.29 12.44
C TRP A 103 -2.54 3.10 13.15
N THR A 104 -2.71 3.18 14.48
CA THR A 104 -3.29 2.11 15.30
C THR A 104 -4.37 2.63 16.24
N HIS A 105 -5.33 1.75 16.57
CA HIS A 105 -6.31 1.97 17.63
C HIS A 105 -6.68 0.66 18.31
N THR A 106 -7.14 0.74 19.57
CA THR A 106 -7.69 -0.41 20.31
C THR A 106 -8.95 0.02 21.02
N TRP A 107 -10.07 -0.59 20.67
CA TRP A 107 -11.31 -0.50 21.45
C TRP A 107 -11.21 -1.44 22.64
N THR A 108 -11.45 -0.92 23.82
CA THR A 108 -11.37 -1.67 25.09
C THR A 108 -12.74 -1.74 25.75
N ASP A 109 -12.85 -2.56 26.79
CA ASP A 109 -14.07 -2.69 27.60
C ASP A 109 -15.30 -3.19 26.81
N LEU A 110 -15.07 -3.94 25.74
CA LEU A 110 -16.11 -4.53 24.90
C LEU A 110 -16.73 -5.76 25.58
N ASP A 111 -18.03 -5.95 25.44
CA ASP A 111 -18.70 -7.15 25.93
C ASP A 111 -18.30 -8.40 25.14
N VAL A 112 -18.00 -9.49 25.83
CA VAL A 112 -17.72 -10.79 25.17
C VAL A 112 -19.00 -11.41 24.63
N ASN A 113 -20.11 -11.28 25.36
CA ASN A 113 -21.38 -11.89 25.01
C ASN A 113 -22.52 -10.86 25.03
N LYS A 114 -23.56 -11.14 24.24
CA LYS A 114 -24.86 -10.48 24.30
C LYS A 114 -25.97 -11.54 24.28
N ASP A 115 -26.89 -11.45 25.20
CA ASP A 115 -28.03 -12.39 25.34
C ASP A 115 -27.59 -13.88 25.40
N GLY A 116 -26.43 -14.14 26.06
CA GLY A 116 -25.85 -15.47 26.21
C GLY A 116 -25.07 -16.00 25.01
N ALA A 117 -24.94 -15.22 23.93
CA ALA A 117 -24.19 -15.59 22.71
C ALA A 117 -22.93 -14.73 22.56
N PRO A 118 -21.80 -15.29 22.05
CA PRO A 118 -20.60 -14.53 21.76
C PRO A 118 -20.86 -13.45 20.72
N ILE A 119 -20.22 -12.27 20.92
CA ILE A 119 -20.26 -11.17 19.96
C ILE A 119 -19.08 -11.32 18.98
N ALA A 120 -19.39 -11.32 17.68
CA ALA A 120 -18.38 -11.25 16.62
C ALA A 120 -18.11 -9.77 16.30
N TYR A 121 -16.92 -9.29 16.65
CA TYR A 121 -16.48 -7.94 16.31
C TYR A 121 -15.73 -7.94 14.98
N THR A 122 -16.01 -6.95 14.12
CA THR A 122 -15.31 -6.69 12.85
C THR A 122 -14.98 -5.20 12.74
N VAL A 123 -14.08 -4.85 11.82
CA VAL A 123 -13.67 -3.47 11.56
C VAL A 123 -13.88 -3.15 10.09
N GLU A 124 -14.29 -1.93 9.78
CA GLU A 124 -14.39 -1.41 8.41
C GLU A 124 -13.71 -0.02 8.35
N GLU A 125 -13.14 0.31 7.18
CA GLU A 125 -12.71 1.66 6.84
C GLU A 125 -13.90 2.35 6.17
N THR A 126 -14.36 3.48 6.73
CA THR A 126 -15.58 4.17 6.29
C THR A 126 -15.30 5.32 5.32
N ASP A 127 -14.06 5.81 5.27
CA ASP A 127 -13.64 6.92 4.40
C ASP A 127 -12.53 6.43 3.47
N ILE A 128 -12.91 5.73 2.40
CA ILE A 128 -11.97 5.15 1.43
C ILE A 128 -11.47 6.25 0.50
N THR A 129 -10.16 6.48 0.53
CA THR A 129 -9.51 7.46 -0.35
C THR A 129 -9.58 7.02 -1.81
N GLU A 130 -9.94 7.95 -2.70
CA GLU A 130 -10.02 7.71 -4.14
C GLU A 130 -8.72 7.13 -4.70
N GLY A 131 -8.83 6.10 -5.52
CA GLY A 131 -7.72 5.38 -6.14
C GLY A 131 -7.11 4.29 -5.26
N TYR A 132 -7.47 4.19 -3.97
CA TYR A 132 -7.05 3.11 -3.10
C TYR A 132 -8.07 1.99 -3.02
N THR A 133 -7.59 0.77 -2.87
CA THR A 133 -8.39 -0.42 -2.63
C THR A 133 -8.06 -0.98 -1.25
N PRO A 134 -9.02 -0.98 -0.29
CA PRO A 134 -8.79 -1.53 1.04
C PRO A 134 -8.92 -3.05 1.03
N VAL A 135 -8.08 -3.71 1.83
CA VAL A 135 -8.19 -5.13 2.19
C VAL A 135 -8.03 -5.25 3.69
N ILE A 136 -8.96 -5.93 4.34
CA ILE A 136 -8.94 -6.17 5.78
C ILE A 136 -8.57 -7.62 6.04
N THR A 137 -7.57 -7.82 6.89
CA THR A 137 -7.07 -9.14 7.32
C THR A 137 -7.00 -9.21 8.84
N GLY A 138 -6.82 -10.41 9.39
CA GLY A 138 -6.81 -10.64 10.84
C GLY A 138 -8.19 -10.98 11.38
N ASP A 139 -8.33 -10.93 12.69
CA ASP A 139 -9.55 -11.24 13.42
C ASP A 139 -9.63 -10.46 14.74
N MET A 140 -10.76 -10.60 15.46
CA MET A 140 -10.97 -9.90 16.74
C MET A 140 -10.01 -10.33 17.85
N THR A 141 -9.32 -11.47 17.72
CA THR A 141 -8.41 -12.01 18.76
C THR A 141 -6.98 -11.56 18.51
N THR A 142 -6.54 -11.58 17.25
CA THR A 142 -5.18 -11.22 16.82
C THR A 142 -5.05 -9.76 16.44
N GLY A 143 -6.17 -9.07 16.26
CA GLY A 143 -6.26 -7.72 15.72
C GLY A 143 -6.47 -7.69 14.21
N TYR A 144 -6.99 -6.58 13.72
CA TYR A 144 -7.23 -6.34 12.30
C TYR A 144 -6.13 -5.49 11.68
N THR A 145 -5.82 -5.78 10.43
CA THR A 145 -4.98 -4.91 9.59
C THR A 145 -5.79 -4.47 8.38
N VAL A 146 -5.94 -3.15 8.21
CA VAL A 146 -6.56 -2.52 7.04
C VAL A 146 -5.43 -2.04 6.13
N THR A 147 -5.23 -2.72 5.00
CA THR A 147 -4.21 -2.37 4.01
C THR A 147 -4.86 -1.68 2.82
N ASN A 148 -4.50 -0.41 2.57
CA ASN A 148 -4.90 0.29 1.34
C ASN A 148 -3.79 0.18 0.30
N SER A 149 -4.16 -0.33 -0.87
CA SER A 149 -3.25 -0.48 -2.02
C SER A 149 -3.57 0.55 -3.10
N TYR A 150 -2.53 1.19 -3.62
CA TYR A 150 -2.57 2.10 -4.76
C TYR A 150 -1.43 1.74 -5.70
N THR A 151 -1.70 1.71 -7.01
CA THR A 151 -0.67 1.49 -8.03
C THR A 151 -0.23 2.84 -8.57
N PRO A 152 1.03 3.27 -8.33
CA PRO A 152 1.54 4.53 -8.84
C PRO A 152 1.48 4.64 -10.37
N GLU A 153 1.34 5.87 -10.85
CA GLU A 153 1.34 6.16 -12.28
C GLU A 153 2.73 5.93 -12.88
N THR A 154 2.75 5.35 -14.07
CA THR A 154 3.98 5.13 -14.84
C THR A 154 3.94 5.86 -16.17
N THR A 155 5.13 6.08 -16.76
CA THR A 155 5.33 6.65 -18.09
C THR A 155 6.35 5.85 -18.86
N SER A 156 6.63 6.25 -20.10
CA SER A 156 7.66 5.65 -20.93
C SER A 156 8.36 6.71 -21.77
N VAL A 157 9.64 6.48 -22.08
CA VAL A 157 10.44 7.31 -22.99
C VAL A 157 10.92 6.44 -24.13
N LYS A 158 10.73 6.90 -25.36
CA LYS A 158 11.08 6.16 -26.58
C LYS A 158 11.80 7.04 -27.58
N GLY A 159 12.46 6.42 -28.53
CA GLY A 159 13.09 7.16 -29.63
C GLY A 159 13.67 6.27 -30.71
N ILE A 160 14.30 6.92 -31.67
CA ILE A 160 14.94 6.29 -32.83
C ILE A 160 16.31 6.91 -33.05
N LYS A 161 17.25 6.10 -33.52
CA LYS A 161 18.54 6.51 -34.05
C LYS A 161 18.49 6.59 -35.56
N ILE A 162 18.98 7.68 -36.10
CA ILE A 162 19.16 7.91 -37.56
C ILE A 162 20.65 8.10 -37.85
N TRP A 163 21.13 7.57 -38.95
CA TRP A 163 22.45 7.75 -39.48
C TRP A 163 22.38 8.59 -40.75
N ASP A 164 23.18 9.66 -40.84
CA ASP A 164 23.38 10.54 -41.99
C ASP A 164 24.84 10.47 -42.36
N ASP A 165 25.23 9.41 -43.10
CA ASP A 165 26.63 9.02 -43.36
C ASP A 165 26.82 8.37 -44.74
N GLY A 166 25.96 8.72 -45.72
CA GLY A 166 26.04 8.14 -47.04
C GLY A 166 25.85 6.62 -47.08
N GLU A 167 24.92 6.09 -46.24
CA GLU A 167 24.67 4.64 -46.12
C GLU A 167 25.89 3.86 -45.58
N ASN A 168 26.67 4.45 -44.68
CA ASN A 168 27.91 3.90 -44.17
C ASN A 168 29.00 3.72 -45.23
N GLN A 169 29.13 4.70 -46.14
CA GLN A 169 30.06 4.64 -47.27
C GLN A 169 31.50 4.36 -46.80
N ASP A 170 31.96 4.99 -45.70
CA ASP A 170 33.34 4.83 -45.21
C ASP A 170 33.50 3.62 -44.28
N GLY A 171 32.42 2.88 -43.99
CA GLY A 171 32.42 1.66 -43.18
C GLY A 171 32.73 1.87 -41.70
N ILE A 172 32.57 3.09 -41.18
CA ILE A 172 32.94 3.46 -39.79
C ILE A 172 31.75 3.43 -38.83
N ARG A 173 30.52 3.21 -39.33
CA ARG A 173 29.34 3.13 -38.47
C ARG A 173 29.50 1.98 -37.45
N PRO A 174 29.39 2.23 -36.14
CA PRO A 174 29.50 1.19 -35.12
C PRO A 174 28.32 0.23 -35.16
N PRO A 175 28.45 -1.02 -34.68
CA PRO A 175 27.38 -2.01 -34.62
C PRO A 175 26.29 -1.64 -33.62
N SER A 176 26.60 -0.80 -32.62
CA SER A 176 25.68 -0.34 -31.57
C SER A 176 26.03 1.05 -31.08
N ILE A 177 25.05 1.69 -30.46
CA ILE A 177 25.20 2.91 -29.66
C ILE A 177 24.65 2.69 -28.24
N THR A 178 25.07 3.52 -27.30
CA THR A 178 24.49 3.54 -25.94
C THR A 178 23.62 4.78 -25.76
N VAL A 179 22.35 4.56 -25.44
CA VAL A 179 21.41 5.62 -25.04
C VAL A 179 21.25 5.59 -23.53
N ASN A 180 21.40 6.74 -22.89
CA ASN A 180 21.26 6.92 -21.45
C ASN A 180 19.94 7.60 -21.11
N LEU A 181 19.22 7.10 -20.12
CA LEU A 181 18.05 7.74 -19.53
C LEU A 181 18.47 8.59 -18.34
N ILE A 182 18.03 9.83 -18.35
CA ILE A 182 18.27 10.83 -17.31
C ILE A 182 16.92 11.12 -16.63
N ALA A 183 16.86 11.07 -15.32
CA ALA A 183 15.71 11.49 -14.52
C ALA A 183 16.12 12.65 -13.61
N ASN A 184 15.44 13.78 -13.72
CA ASN A 184 15.75 15.00 -12.97
C ASN A 184 17.25 15.35 -12.99
N GLY A 185 17.91 15.24 -14.16
CA GLY A 185 19.33 15.52 -14.35
C GLY A 185 20.28 14.41 -13.90
N THR A 186 19.79 13.29 -13.40
CA THR A 186 20.62 12.16 -12.96
C THR A 186 20.45 10.96 -13.91
N LYS A 187 21.57 10.40 -14.39
CA LYS A 187 21.55 9.17 -15.19
C LYS A 187 21.11 7.99 -14.34
N ILE A 188 20.03 7.32 -14.76
CA ILE A 188 19.44 6.21 -14.02
C ILE A 188 19.52 4.85 -14.75
N LYS A 189 19.61 4.88 -16.09
CA LYS A 189 19.62 3.66 -16.92
C LYS A 189 20.38 3.87 -18.21
N SER A 190 20.88 2.79 -18.81
CA SER A 190 21.46 2.79 -20.16
C SER A 190 20.91 1.63 -20.96
N LEU A 191 20.81 1.81 -22.27
CA LEU A 191 20.33 0.80 -23.21
C LEU A 191 21.23 0.79 -24.45
N GLU A 192 21.65 -0.41 -24.85
CA GLU A 192 22.33 -0.61 -26.12
C GLU A 192 21.32 -0.67 -27.27
N VAL A 193 21.57 0.09 -28.34
CA VAL A 193 20.68 0.20 -29.51
C VAL A 193 21.46 -0.22 -30.73
N THR A 194 20.88 -1.11 -31.54
CA THR A 194 21.51 -1.77 -32.65
C THR A 194 20.59 -1.84 -33.87
N ALA A 195 21.12 -2.27 -35.03
CA ALA A 195 20.33 -2.55 -36.21
C ALA A 195 19.30 -3.68 -36.00
N ALA A 196 19.54 -4.62 -35.06
CA ALA A 196 18.62 -5.73 -34.76
C ALA A 196 17.28 -5.27 -34.18
N ASN A 197 17.23 -4.10 -33.56
CA ASN A 197 16.00 -3.47 -33.07
C ASN A 197 15.57 -2.25 -33.95
N ASP A 198 15.94 -2.24 -35.20
CA ASP A 198 15.68 -1.13 -36.13
C ASP A 198 16.15 0.23 -35.64
N TRP A 199 17.20 0.25 -34.83
CA TRP A 199 17.74 1.47 -34.21
C TRP A 199 16.72 2.18 -33.34
N LYS A 200 15.71 1.46 -32.76
CA LYS A 200 14.68 1.98 -31.87
C LYS A 200 15.03 1.65 -30.44
N PHE A 201 14.62 2.51 -29.52
CA PHE A 201 14.73 2.28 -28.08
C PHE A 201 13.46 2.68 -27.35
N SER A 202 13.23 2.03 -26.19
CA SER A 202 12.15 2.37 -25.28
C SER A 202 12.54 2.01 -23.86
N PHE A 203 12.29 2.93 -22.94
CA PHE A 203 12.32 2.72 -21.51
C PHE A 203 10.87 2.74 -21.03
N THR A 204 10.38 1.63 -20.47
CA THR A 204 9.00 1.45 -20.00
C THR A 204 8.93 1.37 -18.49
N ASP A 205 7.71 1.46 -17.96
CA ASP A 205 7.41 1.33 -16.52
C ASP A 205 8.22 2.29 -15.65
N LEU A 206 8.45 3.48 -16.17
CA LEU A 206 9.14 4.55 -15.45
C LEU A 206 8.16 5.21 -14.49
N PRO A 207 8.55 5.49 -13.23
CA PRO A 207 7.76 6.28 -12.32
C PRO A 207 7.39 7.63 -12.94
N LYS A 208 6.11 8.02 -12.91
CA LYS A 208 5.72 9.34 -13.41
C LYS A 208 6.02 10.43 -12.40
N TYR A 209 5.91 10.12 -11.11
CA TYR A 209 6.12 11.05 -10.00
C TYR A 209 7.21 10.57 -9.05
N ALA A 210 7.83 11.52 -8.36
CA ALA A 210 8.65 11.32 -7.18
C ALA A 210 8.24 12.37 -6.14
N ASP A 211 7.87 11.94 -4.93
CA ASP A 211 7.36 12.84 -3.89
C ASP A 211 6.23 13.77 -4.37
N GLY A 212 5.35 13.25 -5.25
CA GLY A 212 4.22 13.98 -5.82
C GLY A 212 4.59 15.01 -6.91
N SER A 213 5.86 15.14 -7.24
CA SER A 213 6.34 15.99 -8.34
C SER A 213 6.60 15.13 -9.58
N GLU A 214 6.18 15.63 -10.75
CA GLU A 214 6.43 14.93 -12.01
C GLU A 214 7.92 14.85 -12.31
N ILE A 215 8.40 13.66 -12.70
CA ILE A 215 9.80 13.43 -13.06
C ILE A 215 10.05 13.89 -14.48
N THR A 216 11.04 14.77 -14.67
CA THR A 216 11.50 15.15 -15.99
C THR A 216 12.47 14.09 -16.51
N TYR A 217 12.09 13.44 -17.62
CA TYR A 217 12.92 12.47 -18.31
C TYR A 217 13.56 13.05 -19.57
N GLU A 218 14.86 12.80 -19.72
CA GLU A 218 15.65 13.15 -20.88
C GLU A 218 16.49 11.96 -21.31
N VAL A 219 16.98 11.98 -22.56
CA VAL A 219 17.91 10.97 -23.05
C VAL A 219 19.16 11.62 -23.64
N THR A 220 20.29 10.92 -23.49
CA THR A 220 21.56 11.28 -24.12
C THR A 220 22.15 10.06 -24.82
N GLU A 221 22.98 10.28 -25.82
CA GLU A 221 23.80 9.26 -26.47
C GLU A 221 25.25 9.39 -26.03
N ASP A 222 25.93 8.28 -25.80
CA ASP A 222 27.38 8.29 -25.63
C ASP A 222 28.06 8.68 -26.95
N ALA A 223 29.11 9.48 -26.89
CA ALA A 223 29.78 9.99 -28.09
C ALA A 223 30.23 8.86 -29.04
N VAL A 224 29.90 8.98 -30.30
CA VAL A 224 30.36 8.11 -31.39
C VAL A 224 31.50 8.78 -32.10
N SER A 225 32.66 8.10 -32.21
CA SER A 225 33.85 8.62 -32.89
C SER A 225 33.53 8.96 -34.36
N GLU A 226 34.07 10.05 -34.87
CA GLU A 226 33.92 10.56 -36.26
C GLU A 226 32.49 11.01 -36.63
N TYR A 227 31.53 11.05 -35.61
CA TYR A 227 30.18 11.54 -35.86
C TYR A 227 29.87 12.76 -35.00
N THR A 228 29.01 13.61 -35.52
CA THR A 228 28.34 14.67 -34.77
C THR A 228 26.92 14.25 -34.45
N THR A 229 26.46 14.40 -33.20
CA THR A 229 25.13 14.00 -32.77
C THR A 229 24.20 15.19 -32.63
N ALA A 230 23.04 15.16 -33.28
CA ALA A 230 21.92 16.07 -33.04
C ALA A 230 20.77 15.29 -32.39
N VAL A 231 20.13 15.91 -31.37
CA VAL A 231 18.96 15.34 -30.64
C VAL A 231 17.77 16.25 -30.86
N THR A 232 16.63 15.67 -31.26
CA THR A 232 15.35 16.37 -31.39
C THR A 232 14.23 15.58 -30.77
N GLY A 233 13.07 16.24 -30.51
CA GLY A 233 11.94 15.61 -29.83
C GLY A 233 11.97 15.79 -28.32
N ASP A 234 11.09 15.08 -27.62
CA ASP A 234 10.90 15.13 -26.20
C ASP A 234 10.40 13.80 -25.62
N ALA A 235 10.23 13.73 -24.30
CA ALA A 235 9.80 12.50 -23.62
C ALA A 235 8.38 12.06 -24.02
N GLU A 236 7.50 12.98 -24.38
CA GLU A 236 6.11 12.69 -24.72
C GLU A 236 5.98 12.19 -26.17
N ASN A 237 6.63 12.89 -27.11
CA ASN A 237 6.51 12.63 -28.55
C ASN A 237 7.54 11.61 -29.05
N GLY A 238 8.61 11.41 -28.29
CA GLY A 238 9.75 10.56 -28.60
C GLY A 238 10.94 11.35 -29.13
N TYR A 239 12.12 10.80 -28.92
CA TYR A 239 13.40 11.40 -29.31
C TYR A 239 13.91 10.86 -30.63
N THR A 240 14.63 11.70 -31.37
CA THR A 240 15.40 11.31 -32.54
C THR A 240 16.85 11.71 -32.36
N PHE A 241 17.76 10.74 -32.36
CA PHE A 241 19.20 10.96 -32.44
C PHE A 241 19.65 10.85 -33.91
N THR A 242 20.23 11.91 -34.46
CA THR A 242 20.84 11.89 -35.78
C THR A 242 22.33 12.01 -35.63
N ASN A 243 23.08 10.97 -36.07
CA ASN A 243 24.54 11.04 -36.18
C ASN A 243 24.92 11.26 -37.61
N SER A 244 25.64 12.35 -37.86
CA SER A 244 26.10 12.77 -39.19
C SER A 244 27.61 12.63 -39.33
N HIS A 245 28.03 12.03 -40.43
CA HIS A 245 29.41 11.94 -40.88
C HIS A 245 29.44 12.26 -42.38
N THR A 246 30.38 13.13 -42.80
CA THR A 246 30.59 13.45 -44.21
C THR A 246 31.61 12.46 -44.77
N PRO A 247 31.20 11.60 -45.75
CA PRO A 247 32.11 10.64 -46.34
C PRO A 247 33.32 11.29 -46.99
N GLU A 248 34.46 10.62 -46.91
CA GLU A 248 35.69 11.05 -47.60
C GLU A 248 35.57 10.98 -49.08
N THR A 249 36.15 11.94 -49.79
CA THR A 249 36.17 12.02 -51.27
C THR A 249 37.56 12.20 -51.78
N ILE A 250 37.81 11.75 -53.00
CA ILE A 250 39.04 11.99 -53.75
C ILE A 250 38.74 12.68 -55.06
N ASN A 251 39.67 13.47 -55.51
CA ASN A 251 39.62 14.05 -56.84
C ASN A 251 40.48 13.22 -57.79
N ILE A 252 39.95 12.86 -58.96
CA ILE A 252 40.69 12.18 -60.00
C ILE A 252 40.74 13.11 -61.23
N GLU A 253 41.96 13.57 -61.47
CA GLU A 253 42.22 14.35 -62.69
C GLU A 253 42.61 13.40 -63.87
N VAL A 254 41.94 13.54 -64.99
CA VAL A 254 42.17 12.70 -66.13
C VAL A 254 42.62 13.63 -67.32
N THR A 255 43.82 13.40 -67.83
CA THR A 255 44.29 14.08 -69.04
C THR A 255 44.21 13.11 -70.20
N LYS A 256 43.49 13.48 -71.26
CA LYS A 256 43.48 12.79 -72.53
C LYS A 256 44.46 13.48 -73.43
N THR A 257 45.44 12.75 -73.92
CA THR A 257 46.37 13.21 -75.01
C THR A 257 46.10 12.38 -76.26
N TRP A 258 46.12 13.07 -77.36
CA TRP A 258 46.06 12.46 -78.64
C TRP A 258 47.49 12.39 -79.26
N ASN A 259 47.86 11.25 -79.76
CA ASN A 259 49.12 11.07 -80.47
C ASN A 259 48.75 10.49 -81.90
N ASP A 260 48.14 11.33 -82.69
CA ASP A 260 47.51 11.05 -83.95
C ASP A 260 48.05 11.87 -85.06
N ALA A 261 49.32 12.33 -84.93
CA ALA A 261 50.00 13.15 -85.92
C ALA A 261 49.25 14.46 -86.26
N ASP A 262 48.69 15.14 -85.23
CA ASP A 262 47.94 16.39 -85.33
C ASP A 262 46.64 16.22 -86.15
N ASP A 263 45.97 15.06 -86.05
CA ASP A 263 44.71 14.72 -86.74
C ASP A 263 44.85 14.86 -88.29
N GLN A 264 45.98 14.42 -88.83
CA GLN A 264 46.32 14.56 -90.24
C GLN A 264 45.31 13.91 -91.17
N ASP A 265 44.66 12.83 -90.76
CA ASP A 265 43.69 12.07 -91.57
C ASP A 265 42.21 12.49 -91.25
N GLY A 266 41.91 13.43 -90.38
CA GLY A 266 40.59 13.95 -89.98
C GLY A 266 39.75 12.96 -89.15
#